data_f53e2a33ab16d95834fe6dbe6c90963c
#
_entry.id   f53e2a33ab16d95834fe6dbe6c90963c
#
_cell.length_a   1.000
_cell.length_b   1.000
_cell.length_c   1.000
_cell.angle_alpha   90.00
_cell.angle_beta   90.00
_cell.angle_gamma   90.00
#
_symmetry.space_group_name_H-M   'P 1'
#
loop_
_entity.id
_entity.type
_entity.pdbx_description
1 polymer ?
#
loop_
_entity_poly.entity_id
_entity_poly.type
_entity_poly.pdbx_seq_one_letter_code
_entity_poly.pdbx_strand_id
1 'polypeptide(L)'
;MKPQEALLRLIEHREIFHEEMLSLMRQIMAGEVTPVMIAALITGLRVKKETIGEITAAAMVMRELSTKVPVADSTHLVDTCGTGGDSAHTFNISTAATFVAAGAGARVAKHGGRSVSSKSGSADVLEALGININLSPEQVAKAIAEIGLGFMFAPNYHSAMKHAAPVRKELGVRTLFNILGPLTNPAGAPNQVMGVFHPDLVGIQVRVLQRLGSERALTVFGREGLDEISISGETLVGELRDGEVREYVVSPEQFGLSTHDIRTLQVATVEESRDRILKVLRNEPGAERDVVALNAGAAIYAAGIADSLADGVERAQASISSGAALAKLEALRAFG
;
A
#
# COMPACT_ATOMS: atom_id res chain seq x y z
N MET A 1 -1.55 -30.10 2.58
CA MET A 1 -0.22 -30.48 2.02
C MET A 1 0.82 -30.47 3.13
N LYS A 2 1.74 -31.42 3.13
CA LYS A 2 2.90 -31.40 4.06
C LYS A 2 3.95 -30.39 3.57
N PRO A 3 4.64 -29.66 4.46
CA PRO A 3 5.68 -28.70 4.06
C PRO A 3 6.77 -29.27 3.15
N GLN A 4 7.17 -30.53 3.36
CA GLN A 4 8.18 -31.22 2.54
C GLN A 4 7.68 -31.47 1.10
N GLU A 5 6.40 -31.79 0.93
CA GLU A 5 5.78 -31.99 -0.39
C GLU A 5 5.71 -30.65 -1.15
N ALA A 6 5.37 -29.56 -0.43
CA ALA A 6 5.40 -28.22 -0.98
C ALA A 6 6.81 -27.83 -1.43
N LEU A 7 7.81 -28.06 -0.60
CA LEU A 7 9.21 -27.78 -0.92
C LEU A 7 9.69 -28.54 -2.16
N LEU A 8 9.34 -29.82 -2.27
CA LEU A 8 9.68 -30.63 -3.46
C LEU A 8 9.09 -30.03 -4.73
N ARG A 9 7.81 -29.63 -4.73
CA ARG A 9 7.19 -28.94 -5.88
C ARG A 9 7.91 -27.66 -6.25
N LEU A 10 8.31 -26.86 -5.26
CA LEU A 10 9.04 -25.60 -5.52
C LEU A 10 10.40 -25.84 -6.14
N ILE A 11 11.13 -26.89 -5.71
CA ILE A 11 12.39 -27.32 -6.29
C ILE A 11 12.21 -27.76 -7.75
N GLU A 12 11.08 -28.39 -8.07
CA GLU A 12 10.71 -28.80 -9.41
C GLU A 12 10.07 -27.66 -10.26
N HIS A 13 10.08 -26.41 -9.78
CA HIS A 13 9.43 -25.24 -10.39
C HIS A 13 7.93 -25.42 -10.68
N ARG A 14 7.24 -26.23 -9.85
CA ARG A 14 5.81 -26.52 -9.97
C ARG A 14 5.01 -25.63 -9.01
N GLU A 15 3.81 -25.25 -9.44
CA GLU A 15 2.87 -24.45 -8.65
C GLU A 15 2.34 -25.26 -7.45
N ILE A 16 2.16 -24.57 -6.32
CA ILE A 16 1.35 -25.04 -5.18
C ILE A 16 -0.09 -24.61 -5.47
N PHE A 17 -1.00 -25.56 -5.59
CA PHE A 17 -2.39 -25.26 -5.89
C PHE A 17 -3.07 -24.49 -4.76
N HIS A 18 -4.13 -23.78 -5.10
CA HIS A 18 -4.80 -22.81 -4.21
C HIS A 18 -5.11 -23.38 -2.81
N GLU A 19 -5.83 -24.51 -2.74
CA GLU A 19 -6.20 -25.13 -1.44
C GLU A 19 -4.98 -25.61 -0.65
N GLU A 20 -3.95 -26.07 -1.34
CA GLU A 20 -2.70 -26.49 -0.73
C GLU A 20 -1.91 -25.32 -0.16
N MET A 21 -1.92 -24.18 -0.89
CA MET A 21 -1.27 -22.95 -0.44
C MET A 21 -2.01 -22.32 0.75
N LEU A 22 -3.35 -22.35 0.78
CA LEU A 22 -4.15 -21.97 1.96
C LEU A 22 -3.73 -22.79 3.18
N SER A 23 -3.69 -24.13 3.04
CA SER A 23 -3.28 -25.03 4.11
C SER A 23 -1.86 -24.76 4.59
N LEU A 24 -0.91 -24.58 3.67
CA LEU A 24 0.49 -24.30 3.99
C LEU A 24 0.66 -22.98 4.74
N MET A 25 0.01 -21.93 4.27
CA MET A 25 0.06 -20.62 4.90
C MET A 25 -0.54 -20.64 6.31
N ARG A 26 -1.66 -21.35 6.54
CA ARG A 26 -2.22 -21.51 7.88
C ARG A 26 -1.24 -22.20 8.82
N GLN A 27 -0.56 -23.28 8.39
CA GLN A 27 0.46 -23.97 9.18
C GLN A 27 1.63 -23.05 9.53
N ILE A 28 2.11 -22.24 8.58
CA ILE A 28 3.18 -21.25 8.82
C ILE A 28 2.74 -20.23 9.86
N MET A 29 1.54 -19.66 9.68
CA MET A 29 1.00 -18.61 10.56
C MET A 29 0.62 -19.14 11.95
N ALA A 30 0.28 -20.43 12.09
CA ALA A 30 0.05 -21.10 13.37
C ALA A 30 1.34 -21.47 14.10
N GLY A 31 2.51 -21.37 13.45
CA GLY A 31 3.81 -21.77 14.02
C GLY A 31 4.05 -23.28 14.01
N GLU A 32 3.31 -24.02 13.18
CA GLU A 32 3.45 -25.48 13.02
C GLU A 32 4.62 -25.86 12.10
N VAL A 33 5.18 -24.90 11.37
CA VAL A 33 6.30 -25.08 10.45
C VAL A 33 7.57 -24.52 11.07
N THR A 34 8.65 -25.31 11.06
CA THR A 34 9.93 -24.88 11.65
C THR A 34 10.54 -23.69 10.89
N PRO A 35 11.33 -22.82 11.53
CA PRO A 35 12.00 -21.67 10.87
C PRO A 35 12.82 -22.08 9.64
N VAL A 36 13.55 -23.18 9.70
CA VAL A 36 14.35 -23.72 8.58
C VAL A 36 13.44 -24.07 7.39
N MET A 37 12.30 -24.69 7.65
CA MET A 37 11.36 -25.05 6.60
C MET A 37 10.64 -23.81 6.05
N ILE A 38 10.29 -22.84 6.89
CA ILE A 38 9.74 -21.54 6.42
C ILE A 38 10.73 -20.86 5.48
N ALA A 39 12.03 -20.79 5.87
CA ALA A 39 13.08 -20.21 5.04
C ALA A 39 13.18 -20.91 3.67
N ALA A 40 13.20 -22.23 3.66
CA ALA A 40 13.26 -23.02 2.43
C ALA A 40 12.05 -22.78 1.51
N LEU A 41 10.84 -22.78 2.08
CA LEU A 41 9.60 -22.58 1.33
C LEU A 41 9.51 -21.18 0.72
N ILE A 42 9.75 -20.10 1.49
CA ILE A 42 9.64 -18.73 0.97
C ILE A 42 10.77 -18.40 0.00
N THR A 43 11.94 -19.00 0.15
CA THR A 43 13.03 -18.91 -0.83
C THR A 43 12.67 -19.67 -2.10
N GLY A 44 12.15 -20.89 -1.99
CA GLY A 44 11.68 -21.68 -3.13
C GLY A 44 10.59 -20.99 -3.93
N LEU A 45 9.58 -20.41 -3.27
CA LEU A 45 8.55 -19.58 -3.90
C LEU A 45 9.19 -18.42 -4.68
N ARG A 46 10.12 -17.70 -4.08
CA ARG A 46 10.79 -16.56 -4.71
C ARG A 46 11.64 -16.96 -5.92
N VAL A 47 12.37 -18.08 -5.86
CA VAL A 47 13.20 -18.60 -6.96
C VAL A 47 12.34 -19.08 -8.13
N LYS A 48 11.25 -19.79 -7.82
CA LYS A 48 10.28 -20.25 -8.82
C LYS A 48 9.54 -19.08 -9.46
N LYS A 49 9.40 -17.97 -8.80
CA LYS A 49 8.44 -16.87 -8.99
C LYS A 49 7.02 -17.28 -8.61
N GLU A 50 6.43 -16.54 -7.70
CA GLU A 50 5.10 -16.78 -7.18
C GLU A 50 4.04 -16.58 -8.26
N THR A 51 3.08 -17.49 -8.34
CA THR A 51 1.93 -17.35 -9.24
C THR A 51 0.84 -16.47 -8.62
N ILE A 52 -0.04 -15.92 -9.44
CA ILE A 52 -1.21 -15.16 -8.98
C ILE A 52 -2.05 -16.00 -8.00
N GLY A 53 -2.19 -17.31 -8.26
CA GLY A 53 -2.91 -18.26 -7.39
C GLY A 53 -2.29 -18.38 -6.01
N GLU A 54 -0.97 -18.56 -5.95
CA GLU A 54 -0.21 -18.68 -4.69
C GLU A 54 -0.27 -17.38 -3.88
N ILE A 55 -0.09 -16.23 -4.52
CA ILE A 55 -0.17 -14.92 -3.85
C ILE A 55 -1.59 -14.69 -3.32
N THR A 56 -2.63 -14.99 -4.11
CA THR A 56 -4.02 -14.84 -3.70
C THR A 56 -4.33 -15.69 -2.47
N ALA A 57 -3.97 -16.98 -2.49
CA ALA A 57 -4.20 -17.88 -1.35
C ALA A 57 -3.46 -17.41 -0.08
N ALA A 58 -2.21 -17.00 -0.22
CA ALA A 58 -1.44 -16.45 0.89
C ALA A 58 -2.07 -15.19 1.48
N ALA A 59 -2.52 -14.25 0.64
CA ALA A 59 -3.19 -13.04 1.07
C ALA A 59 -4.53 -13.33 1.76
N MET A 60 -5.31 -14.32 1.28
CA MET A 60 -6.56 -14.75 1.92
C MET A 60 -6.33 -15.22 3.36
N VAL A 61 -5.32 -16.04 3.61
CA VAL A 61 -4.98 -16.49 4.97
C VAL A 61 -4.53 -15.33 5.85
N MET A 62 -3.73 -14.41 5.32
CA MET A 62 -3.31 -13.21 6.05
C MET A 62 -4.51 -12.32 6.40
N ARG A 63 -5.45 -12.15 5.48
CA ARG A 63 -6.73 -11.45 5.75
C ARG A 63 -7.55 -12.18 6.81
N GLU A 64 -7.71 -13.51 6.70
CA GLU A 64 -8.44 -14.35 7.66
C GLU A 64 -7.92 -14.14 9.09
N LEU A 65 -6.61 -14.14 9.28
CA LEU A 65 -5.95 -14.07 10.58
C LEU A 65 -5.70 -12.65 11.11
N SER A 66 -6.00 -11.61 10.33
CA SER A 66 -5.83 -10.22 10.77
C SER A 66 -6.92 -9.81 11.76
N THR A 67 -6.54 -8.96 12.73
CA THR A 67 -7.51 -8.23 13.56
C THR A 67 -8.30 -7.28 12.67
N LYS A 68 -9.63 -7.37 12.68
CA LYS A 68 -10.48 -6.57 11.78
C LYS A 68 -10.78 -5.19 12.35
N VAL A 69 -10.88 -4.20 11.47
CA VAL A 69 -11.40 -2.86 11.76
C VAL A 69 -12.86 -2.82 11.28
N PRO A 70 -13.85 -2.63 12.19
CA PRO A 70 -15.28 -2.74 11.85
C PRO A 70 -15.81 -1.45 11.19
N VAL A 71 -15.42 -1.21 9.94
CA VAL A 71 -15.93 -0.08 9.15
C VAL A 71 -17.38 -0.38 8.71
N ALA A 72 -18.33 0.43 9.17
CA ALA A 72 -19.76 0.21 8.91
C ALA A 72 -20.18 0.58 7.49
N ASP A 73 -19.51 1.58 6.89
CA ASP A 73 -19.80 2.07 5.54
C ASP A 73 -18.52 2.15 4.73
N SER A 74 -18.40 1.24 3.76
CA SER A 74 -17.25 1.15 2.85
C SER A 74 -17.38 2.02 1.59
N THR A 75 -18.43 2.82 1.46
CA THR A 75 -18.61 3.74 0.33
C THR A 75 -17.41 4.69 0.24
N HIS A 76 -16.76 4.73 -0.92
CA HIS A 76 -15.54 5.50 -1.17
C HIS A 76 -14.35 5.15 -0.26
N LEU A 77 -14.35 3.96 0.37
CA LEU A 77 -13.26 3.50 1.20
C LEU A 77 -12.09 3.03 0.32
N VAL A 78 -10.91 3.59 0.55
CA VAL A 78 -9.70 3.31 -0.24
C VAL A 78 -8.49 3.12 0.67
N ASP A 79 -7.59 2.19 0.30
CA ASP A 79 -6.25 2.07 0.86
C ASP A 79 -5.21 2.64 -0.10
N THR A 80 -4.15 3.25 0.44
CA THR A 80 -3.00 3.78 -0.32
C THR A 80 -1.70 3.10 0.10
N CYS A 81 -1.75 1.80 0.37
CA CYS A 81 -0.60 1.03 0.83
C CYS A 81 0.14 0.40 -0.36
N GLY A 82 1.41 0.78 -0.56
CA GLY A 82 2.33 0.15 -1.51
C GLY A 82 3.19 -0.94 -0.86
N THR A 83 3.97 -1.64 -1.68
CA THR A 83 4.91 -2.68 -1.24
C THR A 83 6.11 -2.12 -0.48
N GLY A 84 6.44 -0.86 -0.71
CA GLY A 84 7.69 -0.28 -0.24
C GLY A 84 8.92 -0.92 -0.91
N GLY A 85 10.09 -0.52 -0.43
CA GLY A 85 11.34 -1.17 -0.84
C GLY A 85 11.85 -0.76 -2.22
N ASP A 86 11.41 0.35 -2.75
CA ASP A 86 11.82 0.92 -4.04
C ASP A 86 13.24 1.50 -4.03
N SER A 87 13.80 1.76 -2.85
CA SER A 87 15.11 2.40 -2.65
C SER A 87 15.23 3.83 -3.23
N ALA A 88 14.12 4.48 -3.54
CA ALA A 88 14.08 5.84 -4.06
C ALA A 88 14.36 6.91 -2.98
N HIS A 89 14.15 6.54 -1.71
CA HIS A 89 14.35 7.42 -0.54
C HIS A 89 13.58 8.73 -0.60
N THR A 90 12.43 8.74 -1.26
CA THR A 90 11.54 9.90 -1.30
C THR A 90 10.88 10.14 0.06
N PHE A 91 10.36 11.36 0.26
CA PHE A 91 9.46 11.59 1.38
C PHE A 91 8.20 10.71 1.24
N ASN A 92 7.40 10.58 2.32
CA ASN A 92 6.25 9.66 2.34
C ASN A 92 5.07 10.19 1.51
N ILE A 93 5.17 10.08 0.17
CA ILE A 93 4.22 10.58 -0.84
C ILE A 93 2.83 10.01 -0.59
N SER A 94 2.67 8.68 -0.49
CA SER A 94 1.37 8.06 -0.25
C SER A 94 0.75 8.46 1.10
N THR A 95 1.57 8.77 2.12
CA THR A 95 1.07 9.28 3.40
C THR A 95 0.53 10.71 3.26
N ALA A 96 1.22 11.58 2.52
CA ALA A 96 0.71 12.91 2.20
C ALA A 96 -0.58 12.83 1.37
N ALA A 97 -0.61 11.97 0.35
CA ALA A 97 -1.77 11.73 -0.52
C ALA A 97 -3.02 11.29 0.27
N THR A 98 -2.84 10.59 1.39
CA THR A 98 -3.92 10.17 2.30
C THR A 98 -4.75 11.36 2.80
N PHE A 99 -4.09 12.42 3.29
CA PHE A 99 -4.79 13.62 3.78
C PHE A 99 -5.49 14.37 2.65
N VAL A 100 -4.85 14.41 1.49
CA VAL A 100 -5.39 15.09 0.30
C VAL A 100 -6.63 14.37 -0.21
N ALA A 101 -6.58 13.03 -0.33
CA ALA A 101 -7.72 12.22 -0.75
C ALA A 101 -8.89 12.32 0.25
N ALA A 102 -8.60 12.27 1.55
CA ALA A 102 -9.61 12.46 2.57
C ALA A 102 -10.23 13.88 2.53
N GLY A 103 -9.41 14.90 2.25
CA GLY A 103 -9.89 16.28 2.08
C GLY A 103 -10.79 16.46 0.86
N ALA A 104 -10.64 15.62 -0.17
CA ALA A 104 -11.51 15.57 -1.35
C ALA A 104 -12.75 14.68 -1.15
N GLY A 105 -12.98 14.11 0.04
CA GLY A 105 -14.16 13.32 0.39
C GLY A 105 -13.99 11.81 0.35
N ALA A 106 -12.82 11.28 0.03
CA ALA A 106 -12.55 9.85 0.15
C ALA A 106 -12.53 9.44 1.64
N ARG A 107 -12.92 8.20 1.91
CA ARG A 107 -12.65 7.55 3.18
C ARG A 107 -11.37 6.75 3.03
N VAL A 108 -10.35 7.09 3.80
CA VAL A 108 -9.06 6.44 3.67
C VAL A 108 -8.79 5.54 4.86
N ALA A 109 -8.64 4.24 4.61
CA ALA A 109 -8.21 3.25 5.58
C ALA A 109 -6.75 2.88 5.28
N LYS A 110 -5.80 3.76 5.67
CA LYS A 110 -4.40 3.54 5.35
C LYS A 110 -3.80 2.45 6.22
N HIS A 111 -3.30 1.41 5.58
CA HIS A 111 -2.50 0.36 6.21
C HIS A 111 -1.01 0.66 6.02
N GLY A 112 -0.19 0.44 7.02
CA GLY A 112 1.23 0.72 6.88
C GLY A 112 2.06 0.35 8.10
N GLY A 113 3.39 0.48 7.96
CA GLY A 113 4.35 0.10 8.98
C GLY A 113 5.50 1.07 9.12
N ARG A 114 6.46 0.67 9.98
CA ARG A 114 7.77 1.33 10.04
C ARG A 114 8.61 0.91 8.84
N SER A 115 9.58 1.71 8.51
CA SER A 115 10.52 1.39 7.44
C SER A 115 11.35 0.16 7.78
N VAL A 116 11.57 -0.69 6.77
CA VAL A 116 12.52 -1.81 6.83
C VAL A 116 13.79 -1.51 6.03
N SER A 117 13.66 -0.79 4.92
CA SER A 117 14.74 -0.51 3.97
C SER A 117 14.92 0.98 3.66
N SER A 118 13.87 1.77 3.76
CA SER A 118 13.91 3.24 3.60
C SER A 118 14.22 3.94 4.92
N LYS A 119 14.41 5.26 4.89
CA LYS A 119 14.73 6.06 6.09
C LYS A 119 13.51 6.46 6.90
N SER A 120 12.31 6.37 6.32
CA SER A 120 11.05 6.77 6.94
C SER A 120 9.90 5.89 6.44
N GLY A 121 9.25 5.16 7.32
CA GLY A 121 7.99 4.47 7.03
C GLY A 121 6.78 5.37 7.31
N SER A 122 5.60 4.94 6.89
CA SER A 122 4.37 5.71 7.13
C SER A 122 4.08 5.92 8.62
N ALA A 123 4.33 4.91 9.45
CA ALA A 123 4.16 5.02 10.91
C ALA A 123 5.12 6.04 11.52
N ASP A 124 6.39 6.04 11.07
CA ASP A 124 7.42 6.94 11.62
C ASP A 124 7.05 8.41 11.36
N VAL A 125 6.63 8.73 10.13
CA VAL A 125 6.27 10.11 9.77
C VAL A 125 4.95 10.54 10.39
N LEU A 126 3.97 9.64 10.57
CA LEU A 126 2.72 9.95 11.25
C LEU A 126 2.95 10.28 12.74
N GLU A 127 3.82 9.55 13.43
CA GLU A 127 4.24 9.89 14.79
C GLU A 127 4.96 11.26 14.83
N ALA A 128 5.85 11.55 13.87
CA ALA A 128 6.51 12.85 13.76
C ALA A 128 5.53 14.00 13.45
N LEU A 129 4.39 13.71 12.81
CA LEU A 129 3.28 14.63 12.61
C LEU A 129 2.40 14.79 13.87
N GLY A 130 2.66 14.03 14.94
CA GLY A 130 1.89 14.09 16.19
C GLY A 130 0.61 13.25 16.18
N ILE A 131 0.52 12.24 15.31
CA ILE A 131 -0.64 11.35 15.21
C ILE A 131 -0.41 10.10 16.06
N ASN A 132 -1.42 9.70 16.81
CA ASN A 132 -1.41 8.44 17.55
C ASN A 132 -1.62 7.26 16.57
N ILE A 133 -0.57 6.45 16.36
CA ILE A 133 -0.62 5.27 15.49
C ILE A 133 -1.12 4.01 16.19
N ASN A 134 -1.39 4.06 17.49
CA ASN A 134 -1.77 2.92 18.32
C ASN A 134 -3.27 2.95 18.72
N LEU A 135 -4.10 3.51 17.86
CA LEU A 135 -5.55 3.47 18.04
C LEU A 135 -6.06 2.03 18.00
N SER A 136 -7.10 1.72 18.80
CA SER A 136 -7.79 0.43 18.73
C SER A 136 -8.55 0.28 17.41
N PRO A 137 -8.91 -0.94 16.99
CA PRO A 137 -9.71 -1.14 15.78
C PRO A 137 -11.00 -0.31 15.74
N GLU A 138 -11.68 -0.18 16.88
CA GLU A 138 -12.91 0.60 17.02
C GLU A 138 -12.64 2.11 16.89
N GLN A 139 -11.54 2.57 17.47
CA GLN A 139 -11.12 3.97 17.34
C GLN A 139 -10.73 4.30 15.89
N VAL A 140 -10.03 3.39 15.19
CA VAL A 140 -9.72 3.57 13.76
C VAL A 140 -11.00 3.62 12.93
N ALA A 141 -11.96 2.71 13.17
CA ALA A 141 -13.24 2.73 12.48
C ALA A 141 -14.00 4.05 12.73
N LYS A 142 -13.97 4.57 13.97
CA LYS A 142 -14.56 5.85 14.34
C LYS A 142 -13.86 7.02 13.64
N ALA A 143 -12.52 7.03 13.56
CA ALA A 143 -11.76 8.05 12.84
C ALA A 143 -12.12 8.07 11.35
N ILE A 144 -12.23 6.89 10.71
CA ILE A 144 -12.68 6.78 9.32
C ILE A 144 -14.10 7.35 9.16
N ALA A 145 -15.02 7.06 10.07
CA ALA A 145 -16.39 7.53 10.00
C ALA A 145 -16.52 9.06 10.21
N GLU A 146 -15.81 9.63 11.17
CA GLU A 146 -15.96 11.03 11.58
C GLU A 146 -15.04 11.99 10.80
N ILE A 147 -13.80 11.56 10.54
CA ILE A 147 -12.78 12.39 9.89
C ILE A 147 -12.64 12.05 8.40
N GLY A 148 -13.00 10.81 8.01
CA GLY A 148 -12.75 10.26 6.69
C GLY A 148 -11.35 9.62 6.55
N LEU A 149 -10.62 9.41 7.66
CA LEU A 149 -9.25 8.91 7.62
C LEU A 149 -8.92 8.13 8.90
N GLY A 150 -8.35 6.92 8.74
CA GLY A 150 -7.78 6.14 9.83
C GLY A 150 -6.48 5.47 9.41
N PHE A 151 -5.56 5.30 10.36
CA PHE A 151 -4.30 4.60 10.15
C PHE A 151 -4.26 3.29 10.94
N MET A 152 -3.85 2.22 10.27
CA MET A 152 -3.69 0.89 10.85
C MET A 152 -2.21 0.52 10.84
N PHE A 153 -1.60 0.54 12.03
CA PHE A 153 -0.21 0.14 12.20
C PHE A 153 -0.06 -1.38 12.08
N ALA A 154 0.52 -1.87 10.99
CA ALA A 154 0.52 -3.27 10.59
C ALA A 154 0.89 -4.28 11.69
N PRO A 155 1.88 -4.05 12.58
CA PRO A 155 2.20 -4.97 13.66
C PRO A 155 1.04 -5.23 14.64
N ASN A 156 0.16 -4.25 14.84
CA ASN A 156 -0.99 -4.37 15.75
C ASN A 156 -2.10 -5.26 15.17
N TYR A 157 -2.14 -5.45 13.86
CA TYR A 157 -3.21 -6.15 13.16
C TYR A 157 -2.81 -7.54 12.64
N HIS A 158 -1.52 -7.82 12.52
CA HIS A 158 -1.00 -9.07 11.94
C HIS A 158 -0.13 -9.85 12.93
N SER A 159 -0.68 -10.19 14.09
CA SER A 159 0.03 -10.88 15.17
C SER A 159 0.60 -12.26 14.74
N ALA A 160 -0.05 -12.93 13.78
CA ALA A 160 0.43 -14.22 13.24
C ALA A 160 1.78 -14.11 12.51
N MET A 161 2.17 -12.91 12.07
CA MET A 161 3.48 -12.66 11.45
C MET A 161 4.66 -12.94 12.38
N LYS A 162 4.45 -13.04 13.70
CA LYS A 162 5.50 -13.36 14.68
C LYS A 162 6.30 -14.63 14.35
N HIS A 163 5.69 -15.59 13.66
CA HIS A 163 6.35 -16.84 13.26
C HIS A 163 7.22 -16.70 12.01
N ALA A 164 6.86 -15.82 11.07
CA ALA A 164 7.60 -15.59 9.84
C ALA A 164 8.60 -14.41 9.94
N ALA A 165 8.35 -13.44 10.80
CA ALA A 165 9.15 -12.21 10.88
C ALA A 165 10.63 -12.45 11.23
N PRO A 166 11.01 -13.33 12.20
CA PRO A 166 12.42 -13.61 12.47
C PRO A 166 13.14 -14.22 11.28
N VAL A 167 12.48 -15.18 10.58
CA VAL A 167 13.02 -15.83 9.38
C VAL A 167 13.27 -14.83 8.27
N ARG A 168 12.30 -13.94 8.00
CA ARG A 168 12.43 -12.87 7.01
C ARG A 168 13.61 -11.94 7.31
N LYS A 169 13.77 -11.56 8.59
CA LYS A 169 14.86 -10.69 9.05
C LYS A 169 16.22 -11.36 8.84
N GLU A 170 16.33 -12.65 9.15
CA GLU A 170 17.57 -13.42 9.01
C GLU A 170 17.94 -13.62 7.53
N LEU A 171 16.97 -13.92 6.68
CA LEU A 171 17.18 -14.07 5.23
C LEU A 171 17.66 -12.78 4.56
N GLY A 172 17.20 -11.62 5.00
CA GLY A 172 17.60 -10.30 4.46
C GLY A 172 17.28 -10.06 2.99
N VAL A 173 16.44 -10.90 2.37
CA VAL A 173 16.03 -10.80 0.97
C VAL A 173 14.52 -10.63 0.83
N ARG A 174 14.08 -10.10 -0.32
CA ARG A 174 12.64 -10.00 -0.63
C ARG A 174 12.05 -11.39 -0.89
N THR A 175 10.90 -11.65 -0.28
CA THR A 175 10.14 -12.90 -0.40
C THR A 175 8.67 -12.59 -0.67
N LEU A 176 7.83 -13.61 -0.80
CA LEU A 176 6.37 -13.50 -0.89
C LEU A 176 5.79 -12.47 0.11
N PHE A 177 6.28 -12.43 1.35
CA PHE A 177 5.79 -11.52 2.37
C PHE A 177 5.99 -10.02 2.08
N ASN A 178 6.90 -9.66 1.16
CA ASN A 178 7.11 -8.26 0.78
C ASN A 178 6.01 -7.75 -0.16
N ILE A 179 5.28 -8.65 -0.81
CA ILE A 179 4.20 -8.31 -1.73
C ILE A 179 2.81 -8.59 -1.13
N LEU A 180 2.74 -9.23 0.05
CA LEU A 180 1.46 -9.55 0.70
C LEU A 180 0.91 -8.39 1.54
N GLY A 181 1.76 -7.55 2.15
CA GLY A 181 1.33 -6.50 3.07
C GLY A 181 0.18 -5.64 2.52
N PRO A 182 0.34 -5.03 1.34
CA PRO A 182 -0.71 -4.20 0.75
C PRO A 182 -2.01 -4.93 0.41
N LEU A 183 -1.98 -6.26 0.28
CA LEU A 183 -3.14 -7.09 -0.03
C LEU A 183 -4.00 -7.41 1.20
N THR A 184 -3.59 -7.00 2.40
CA THR A 184 -4.12 -7.53 3.67
C THR A 184 -4.71 -6.46 4.57
N ASN A 185 -5.29 -5.41 3.99
CA ASN A 185 -5.89 -4.29 4.71
C ASN A 185 -6.93 -4.78 5.74
N PRO A 186 -6.75 -4.46 7.05
CA PRO A 186 -7.64 -4.93 8.11
C PRO A 186 -9.07 -4.36 8.07
N ALA A 187 -9.26 -3.21 7.42
CA ALA A 187 -10.57 -2.59 7.23
C ALA A 187 -11.33 -3.17 6.02
N GLY A 188 -10.69 -4.06 5.24
CA GLY A 188 -11.30 -4.66 4.07
C GLY A 188 -11.63 -3.65 2.97
N ALA A 189 -10.83 -2.58 2.82
CA ALA A 189 -11.07 -1.55 1.81
C ALA A 189 -11.28 -2.17 0.42
N PRO A 190 -12.43 -1.90 -0.25
CA PRO A 190 -12.74 -2.48 -1.55
C PRO A 190 -11.93 -1.82 -2.66
N ASN A 191 -11.40 -0.63 -2.42
CA ASN A 191 -10.63 0.12 -3.40
C ASN A 191 -9.19 0.33 -2.91
N GLN A 192 -8.24 0.39 -3.87
CA GLN A 192 -6.83 0.54 -3.50
C GLN A 192 -6.00 1.23 -4.58
N VAL A 193 -5.02 2.04 -4.16
CA VAL A 193 -3.85 2.41 -4.95
C VAL A 193 -2.64 1.76 -4.33
N MET A 194 -1.94 0.92 -5.10
CA MET A 194 -0.82 0.12 -4.64
C MET A 194 0.42 0.40 -5.48
N GLY A 195 1.42 1.04 -4.91
CA GLY A 195 2.74 1.11 -5.50
C GLY A 195 3.48 -0.23 -5.38
N VAL A 196 4.22 -0.62 -6.42
CA VAL A 196 4.99 -1.85 -6.45
C VAL A 196 6.46 -1.59 -6.78
N PHE A 197 7.38 -2.33 -6.16
CA PHE A 197 8.83 -2.14 -6.32
C PHE A 197 9.42 -2.74 -7.61
N HIS A 198 8.61 -3.38 -8.46
CA HIS A 198 9.08 -4.02 -9.69
C HIS A 198 7.99 -3.99 -10.76
N PRO A 199 8.33 -3.71 -12.05
CA PRO A 199 7.33 -3.59 -13.11
C PRO A 199 6.50 -4.86 -13.34
N ASP A 200 7.09 -6.06 -13.20
CA ASP A 200 6.35 -7.33 -13.35
C ASP A 200 5.18 -7.46 -12.35
N LEU A 201 5.27 -6.76 -11.19
CA LEU A 201 4.24 -6.83 -10.17
C LEU A 201 2.99 -6.01 -10.52
N VAL A 202 3.07 -5.07 -11.46
CA VAL A 202 1.92 -4.24 -11.85
C VAL A 202 0.77 -5.13 -12.31
N GLY A 203 0.98 -5.94 -13.33
CA GLY A 203 -0.04 -6.84 -13.86
C GLY A 203 -0.39 -8.01 -12.94
N ILE A 204 0.57 -8.46 -12.11
CA ILE A 204 0.35 -9.55 -11.15
C ILE A 204 -0.56 -9.08 -10.01
N GLN A 205 -0.21 -7.98 -9.35
CA GLN A 205 -0.91 -7.52 -8.15
C GLN A 205 -2.33 -7.03 -8.43
N VAL A 206 -2.57 -6.36 -9.57
CA VAL A 206 -3.93 -5.96 -9.94
C VAL A 206 -4.85 -7.17 -10.16
N ARG A 207 -4.33 -8.27 -10.72
CA ARG A 207 -5.09 -9.51 -10.89
C ARG A 207 -5.28 -10.28 -9.58
N VAL A 208 -4.33 -10.18 -8.65
CA VAL A 208 -4.51 -10.68 -7.28
C VAL A 208 -5.62 -9.90 -6.57
N LEU A 209 -5.61 -8.56 -6.65
CA LEU A 209 -6.68 -7.72 -6.09
C LEU A 209 -8.05 -8.06 -6.69
N GLN A 210 -8.13 -8.27 -8.01
CA GLN A 210 -9.34 -8.73 -8.69
C GLN A 210 -9.85 -10.06 -8.09
N ARG A 211 -8.96 -11.05 -7.91
CA ARG A 211 -9.32 -12.36 -7.31
C ARG A 211 -9.69 -12.26 -5.83
N LEU A 212 -9.17 -11.28 -5.12
CA LEU A 212 -9.51 -10.99 -3.72
C LEU A 212 -10.82 -10.19 -3.56
N GLY A 213 -11.49 -9.86 -4.68
CA GLY A 213 -12.79 -9.19 -4.68
C GLY A 213 -12.72 -7.67 -4.54
N SER A 214 -11.59 -7.03 -4.88
CA SER A 214 -11.53 -5.57 -4.95
C SER A 214 -12.44 -5.04 -6.06
N GLU A 215 -13.07 -3.88 -5.82
CA GLU A 215 -13.97 -3.23 -6.77
C GLU A 215 -13.20 -2.37 -7.77
N ARG A 216 -12.27 -1.54 -7.24
CA ARG A 216 -11.39 -0.70 -8.04
C ARG A 216 -9.99 -0.74 -7.47
N ALA A 217 -9.00 -0.89 -8.33
CA ALA A 217 -7.61 -0.85 -7.91
C ALA A 217 -6.71 -0.26 -8.99
N LEU A 218 -5.69 0.46 -8.55
CA LEU A 218 -4.57 0.88 -9.37
C LEU A 218 -3.29 0.30 -8.77
N THR A 219 -2.55 -0.48 -9.54
CA THR A 219 -1.19 -0.89 -9.21
C THR A 219 -0.23 -0.08 -10.06
N VAL A 220 0.75 0.57 -9.44
CA VAL A 220 1.58 1.56 -10.13
C VAL A 220 3.07 1.33 -9.93
N PHE A 221 3.86 1.65 -10.95
CA PHE A 221 5.31 1.57 -10.91
C PHE A 221 5.91 2.68 -11.78
N GLY A 222 6.57 3.65 -11.17
CA GLY A 222 7.39 4.65 -11.87
C GLY A 222 8.62 4.00 -12.50
N ARG A 223 8.89 4.29 -13.78
CA ARG A 223 9.94 3.59 -14.55
C ARG A 223 11.35 3.76 -13.99
N GLU A 224 11.59 4.80 -13.19
CA GLU A 224 12.84 5.02 -12.47
C GLU A 224 13.00 4.12 -11.22
N GLY A 225 12.02 3.29 -10.93
CA GLY A 225 12.02 2.33 -9.81
C GLY A 225 11.17 2.77 -8.62
N LEU A 226 10.34 3.81 -8.77
CA LEU A 226 9.49 4.36 -7.72
C LEU A 226 8.20 3.54 -7.55
N ASP A 227 7.80 3.22 -6.32
CA ASP A 227 6.53 2.55 -6.00
C ASP A 227 5.36 3.54 -5.79
N GLU A 228 5.32 4.60 -6.61
CA GLU A 228 4.27 5.64 -6.66
C GLU A 228 4.03 6.05 -8.12
N ILE A 229 3.01 6.88 -8.39
CA ILE A 229 2.90 7.57 -9.67
C ILE A 229 3.97 8.65 -9.71
N SER A 230 4.86 8.54 -10.69
CA SER A 230 6.04 9.38 -10.80
C SER A 230 5.73 10.79 -11.29
N ILE A 231 6.46 11.78 -10.75
CA ILE A 231 6.54 13.14 -11.29
C ILE A 231 7.75 13.30 -12.24
N SER A 232 8.59 12.26 -12.33
CA SER A 232 9.85 12.33 -13.10
C SER A 232 9.74 11.78 -14.51
N GLY A 233 8.65 11.06 -14.82
CA GLY A 233 8.44 10.42 -16.10
C GLY A 233 7.28 9.45 -16.13
N GLU A 234 7.38 8.46 -16.98
CA GLU A 234 6.33 7.47 -17.20
C GLU A 234 6.11 6.56 -15.99
N THR A 235 4.85 6.26 -15.73
CA THR A 235 4.40 5.26 -14.74
C THR A 235 3.60 4.16 -15.44
N LEU A 236 3.95 2.91 -15.18
CA LEU A 236 3.14 1.76 -15.55
C LEU A 236 1.94 1.66 -14.60
N VAL A 237 0.76 1.46 -15.14
CA VAL A 237 -0.48 1.34 -14.38
C VAL A 237 -1.19 0.05 -14.77
N GLY A 238 -1.54 -0.76 -13.76
CA GLY A 238 -2.51 -1.84 -13.87
C GLY A 238 -3.80 -1.40 -13.18
N GLU A 239 -4.87 -1.27 -13.91
CA GLU A 239 -6.16 -0.82 -13.42
C GLU A 239 -7.16 -1.96 -13.36
N LEU A 240 -7.84 -2.10 -12.24
CA LEU A 240 -9.06 -2.90 -12.08
C LEU A 240 -10.23 -1.93 -11.98
N ARG A 241 -11.17 -2.03 -12.90
CA ARG A 241 -12.43 -1.29 -12.91
C ARG A 241 -13.52 -2.10 -13.56
N ASP A 242 -14.71 -2.10 -12.98
CA ASP A 242 -15.89 -2.80 -13.51
C ASP A 242 -15.64 -4.30 -13.79
N GLY A 243 -14.78 -4.94 -12.96
CA GLY A 243 -14.38 -6.34 -13.08
C GLY A 243 -13.31 -6.62 -14.16
N GLU A 244 -12.91 -5.63 -14.95
CA GLU A 244 -11.88 -5.75 -15.99
C GLU A 244 -10.52 -5.23 -15.53
N VAL A 245 -9.45 -5.86 -16.01
CA VAL A 245 -8.07 -5.41 -15.81
C VAL A 245 -7.52 -4.84 -17.10
N ARG A 246 -6.97 -3.63 -17.03
CA ARG A 246 -6.27 -2.96 -18.13
C ARG A 246 -4.87 -2.53 -17.67
N GLU A 247 -3.92 -2.52 -18.60
CA GLU A 247 -2.56 -2.05 -18.34
C GLU A 247 -2.23 -0.94 -19.36
N TYR A 248 -1.69 0.18 -18.84
CA TYR A 248 -1.36 1.35 -19.66
C TYR A 248 -0.23 2.16 -18.99
N VAL A 249 0.18 3.23 -19.65
CA VAL A 249 1.22 4.16 -19.16
C VAL A 249 0.63 5.54 -19.01
N VAL A 250 1.04 6.23 -17.96
CA VAL A 250 0.73 7.64 -17.74
C VAL A 250 2.00 8.45 -17.51
N SER A 251 1.93 9.76 -17.81
CA SER A 251 2.99 10.71 -17.51
C SER A 251 2.43 11.98 -16.87
N PRO A 252 3.23 12.77 -16.14
CA PRO A 252 2.76 14.00 -15.47
C PRO A 252 2.11 15.00 -16.42
N GLU A 253 2.61 15.13 -17.64
CA GLU A 253 2.14 16.08 -18.63
C GLU A 253 0.70 15.82 -19.07
N GLN A 254 0.23 14.58 -19.02
CA GLN A 254 -1.17 14.21 -19.30
C GLN A 254 -2.15 14.84 -18.30
N PHE A 255 -1.64 15.25 -17.13
CA PHE A 255 -2.41 15.91 -16.07
C PHE A 255 -2.07 17.40 -15.92
N GLY A 256 -1.39 17.99 -16.92
CA GLY A 256 -1.00 19.39 -16.89
C GLY A 256 0.11 19.72 -15.88
N LEU A 257 0.86 18.71 -15.42
CA LEU A 257 1.97 18.87 -14.47
C LEU A 257 3.30 18.83 -15.20
N SER A 258 4.28 19.57 -14.68
CA SER A 258 5.63 19.54 -15.22
C SER A 258 6.41 18.34 -14.67
N THR A 259 7.29 17.77 -15.50
CA THR A 259 8.26 16.76 -15.06
C THR A 259 9.33 17.38 -14.17
N HIS A 260 9.65 16.72 -13.08
CA HIS A 260 10.67 17.10 -12.11
C HIS A 260 11.67 15.96 -11.87
N ASP A 261 12.90 16.30 -11.51
CA ASP A 261 13.91 15.30 -11.14
C ASP A 261 13.52 14.62 -9.82
N ILE A 262 13.47 13.28 -9.79
CA ILE A 262 13.13 12.49 -8.60
C ILE A 262 14.01 12.84 -7.38
N ARG A 263 15.24 13.24 -7.61
CA ARG A 263 16.17 13.62 -6.54
C ARG A 263 15.68 14.81 -5.71
N THR A 264 14.81 15.64 -6.27
CA THR A 264 14.19 16.76 -5.53
C THR A 264 13.24 16.30 -4.43
N LEU A 265 12.74 15.08 -4.52
CA LEU A 265 11.80 14.46 -3.57
C LEU A 265 12.49 13.65 -2.47
N GLN A 266 13.83 13.43 -2.60
CA GLN A 266 14.56 12.61 -1.65
C GLN A 266 14.74 13.31 -0.29
N VAL A 267 14.73 12.49 0.77
CA VAL A 267 14.90 12.92 2.16
C VAL A 267 15.88 11.99 2.87
N ALA A 268 16.56 12.52 3.88
CA ALA A 268 17.51 11.77 4.69
C ALA A 268 16.93 11.35 6.04
N THR A 269 15.90 12.05 6.54
CA THR A 269 15.33 11.82 7.87
C THR A 269 13.80 11.83 7.87
N VAL A 270 13.21 11.36 8.97
CA VAL A 270 11.76 11.39 9.18
C VAL A 270 11.28 12.84 9.30
N GLU A 271 12.06 13.70 9.94
CA GLU A 271 11.75 15.12 10.12
C GLU A 271 11.69 15.85 8.76
N GLU A 272 12.64 15.58 7.87
CA GLU A 272 12.60 16.13 6.52
C GLU A 272 11.34 15.66 5.77
N SER A 273 10.97 14.37 5.89
CA SER A 273 9.75 13.85 5.29
C SER A 273 8.50 14.54 5.85
N ARG A 274 8.42 14.71 7.17
CA ARG A 274 7.35 15.45 7.84
C ARG A 274 7.25 16.89 7.30
N ASP A 275 8.37 17.58 7.19
CA ASP A 275 8.40 18.98 6.76
C ASP A 275 7.95 19.12 5.28
N ARG A 276 8.32 18.15 4.41
CA ARG A 276 7.81 18.08 3.03
C ARG A 276 6.29 17.88 2.99
N ILE A 277 5.75 16.97 3.82
CA ILE A 277 4.30 16.77 3.93
C ILE A 277 3.61 18.07 4.35
N LEU A 278 4.13 18.76 5.37
CA LEU A 278 3.55 20.02 5.82
C LEU A 278 3.57 21.13 4.77
N LYS A 279 4.65 21.22 3.95
CA LYS A 279 4.70 22.13 2.81
C LYS A 279 3.60 21.84 1.80
N VAL A 280 3.42 20.58 1.43
CA VAL A 280 2.34 20.18 0.51
C VAL A 280 0.97 20.57 1.06
N LEU A 281 0.68 20.22 2.32
CA LEU A 281 -0.61 20.51 2.94
C LEU A 281 -0.88 21.99 3.16
N ARG A 282 0.16 22.84 3.20
CA ARG A 282 0.08 24.31 3.20
C ARG A 282 0.01 24.92 1.80
N ASN A 283 -0.14 24.10 0.76
CA ASN A 283 -0.22 24.52 -0.64
C ASN A 283 1.04 25.26 -1.14
N GLU A 284 2.23 24.93 -0.61
CA GLU A 284 3.46 25.47 -1.16
C GLU A 284 3.73 24.84 -2.54
N PRO A 285 3.98 25.63 -3.59
CA PRO A 285 4.20 25.10 -4.94
C PRO A 285 5.54 24.36 -5.03
N GLY A 286 5.59 23.33 -5.88
CA GLY A 286 6.79 22.54 -6.13
C GLY A 286 6.52 21.08 -6.48
N ALA A 287 7.56 20.35 -6.78
CA ALA A 287 7.51 18.94 -7.16
C ALA A 287 6.80 18.06 -6.12
N GLU A 288 6.95 18.39 -4.83
CA GLU A 288 6.30 17.68 -3.72
C GLU A 288 4.79 17.78 -3.79
N ARG A 289 4.26 18.99 -4.05
CA ARG A 289 2.82 19.19 -4.19
C ARG A 289 2.28 18.46 -5.41
N ASP A 290 3.00 18.51 -6.52
CA ASP A 290 2.55 17.96 -7.79
C ASP A 290 2.55 16.41 -7.74
N VAL A 291 3.58 15.77 -7.18
CA VAL A 291 3.59 14.31 -7.02
C VAL A 291 2.51 13.82 -6.05
N VAL A 292 2.24 14.58 -4.98
CA VAL A 292 1.17 14.24 -4.05
C VAL A 292 -0.19 14.42 -4.71
N ALA A 293 -0.40 15.44 -5.54
CA ALA A 293 -1.63 15.62 -6.29
C ALA A 293 -1.89 14.47 -7.26
N LEU A 294 -0.85 13.94 -7.94
CA LEU A 294 -0.96 12.76 -8.81
C LEU A 294 -1.42 11.53 -8.02
N ASN A 295 -0.74 11.21 -6.92
CA ASN A 295 -1.02 10.01 -6.14
C ASN A 295 -2.34 10.12 -5.36
N ALA A 296 -2.68 11.29 -4.85
CA ALA A 296 -3.98 11.55 -4.23
C ALA A 296 -5.11 11.52 -5.27
N GLY A 297 -4.88 12.04 -6.47
CA GLY A 297 -5.81 11.97 -7.59
C GLY A 297 -6.15 10.53 -7.96
N ALA A 298 -5.15 9.66 -7.99
CA ALA A 298 -5.35 8.23 -8.19
C ALA A 298 -6.20 7.60 -7.08
N ALA A 299 -5.98 7.99 -5.80
CA ALA A 299 -6.78 7.50 -4.68
C ALA A 299 -8.23 7.99 -4.74
N ILE A 300 -8.46 9.24 -5.12
CA ILE A 300 -9.79 9.83 -5.32
C ILE A 300 -10.54 9.13 -6.45
N TYR A 301 -9.85 8.84 -7.55
CA TYR A 301 -10.40 8.08 -8.67
C TYR A 301 -10.71 6.63 -8.29
N ALA A 302 -9.79 5.94 -7.64
CA ALA A 302 -10.01 4.57 -7.15
C ALA A 302 -11.17 4.50 -6.15
N ALA A 303 -11.34 5.51 -5.29
CA ALA A 303 -12.46 5.62 -4.36
C ALA A 303 -13.81 5.86 -5.06
N GLY A 304 -13.84 6.08 -6.37
CA GLY A 304 -15.06 6.33 -7.14
C GLY A 304 -15.68 7.71 -6.94
N ILE A 305 -14.89 8.70 -6.53
CA ILE A 305 -15.32 10.12 -6.38
C ILE A 305 -15.08 10.89 -7.67
N ALA A 306 -14.06 10.52 -8.42
CA ALA A 306 -13.72 11.11 -9.71
C ALA A 306 -14.03 10.12 -10.85
N ASP A 307 -14.39 10.66 -12.01
CA ASP A 307 -14.74 9.87 -13.19
C ASP A 307 -13.51 9.45 -14.01
N SER A 308 -12.38 10.16 -13.84
CA SER A 308 -11.10 9.89 -14.48
C SER A 308 -9.92 10.23 -13.57
N LEU A 309 -8.72 9.75 -13.92
CA LEU A 309 -7.49 10.13 -13.21
C LEU A 309 -7.27 11.66 -13.27
N ALA A 310 -7.56 12.30 -14.40
CA ALA A 310 -7.43 13.76 -14.56
C ALA A 310 -8.38 14.51 -13.62
N ASP A 311 -9.67 14.14 -13.56
CA ASP A 311 -10.62 14.70 -12.59
C ASP A 311 -10.15 14.45 -11.14
N GLY A 312 -9.59 13.29 -10.86
CA GLY A 312 -8.99 12.98 -9.57
C GLY A 312 -7.86 13.93 -9.19
N VAL A 313 -6.96 14.23 -10.12
CA VAL A 313 -5.84 15.17 -9.91
C VAL A 313 -6.35 16.60 -9.68
N GLU A 314 -7.34 17.06 -10.44
CA GLU A 314 -7.97 18.38 -10.24
C GLU A 314 -8.61 18.49 -8.84
N ARG A 315 -9.32 17.45 -8.39
CA ARG A 315 -9.89 17.39 -7.03
C ARG A 315 -8.81 17.34 -5.93
N ALA A 316 -7.70 16.67 -6.17
CA ALA A 316 -6.56 16.65 -5.26
C ALA A 316 -5.96 18.06 -5.12
N GLN A 317 -5.76 18.77 -6.22
CA GLN A 317 -5.28 20.15 -6.21
C GLN A 317 -6.26 21.09 -5.49
N ALA A 318 -7.57 20.92 -5.69
CA ALA A 318 -8.60 21.67 -4.99
C ALA A 318 -8.60 21.38 -3.47
N SER A 319 -8.42 20.12 -3.07
CA SER A 319 -8.29 19.72 -1.65
C SER A 319 -7.09 20.39 -0.97
N ILE A 320 -5.95 20.46 -1.67
CA ILE A 320 -4.75 21.13 -1.16
C ILE A 320 -4.99 22.64 -1.06
N SER A 321 -5.44 23.27 -2.14
CA SER A 321 -5.56 24.74 -2.23
C SER A 321 -6.64 25.33 -1.32
N SER A 322 -7.70 24.58 -1.03
CA SER A 322 -8.76 24.99 -0.09
C SER A 322 -8.36 24.81 1.39
N GLY A 323 -7.26 24.13 1.69
CA GLY A 323 -6.87 23.78 3.06
C GLY A 323 -7.60 22.56 3.63
N ALA A 324 -8.48 21.91 2.86
CA ALA A 324 -9.24 20.74 3.32
C ALA A 324 -8.30 19.58 3.71
N ALA A 325 -7.23 19.36 2.96
CA ALA A 325 -6.21 18.34 3.28
C ALA A 325 -5.50 18.63 4.62
N LEU A 326 -5.12 19.88 4.89
CA LEU A 326 -4.50 20.28 6.15
C LEU A 326 -5.48 20.10 7.32
N ALA A 327 -6.74 20.43 7.14
CA ALA A 327 -7.78 20.24 8.14
C ALA A 327 -7.93 18.75 8.55
N LYS A 328 -7.75 17.80 7.61
CA LYS A 328 -7.75 16.35 7.91
C LYS A 328 -6.58 15.94 8.78
N LEU A 329 -5.38 16.49 8.55
CA LEU A 329 -4.23 16.27 9.42
C LEU A 329 -4.52 16.75 10.84
N GLU A 330 -5.01 17.98 10.99
CA GLU A 330 -5.29 18.55 12.32
C GLU A 330 -6.40 17.78 13.05
N ALA A 331 -7.45 17.36 12.32
CA ALA A 331 -8.52 16.55 12.89
C ALA A 331 -8.02 15.18 13.39
N LEU A 332 -7.17 14.50 12.60
CA LEU A 332 -6.61 13.20 13.01
C LEU A 332 -5.62 13.34 14.18
N ARG A 333 -4.85 14.43 14.22
CA ARG A 333 -3.96 14.75 15.32
C ARG A 333 -4.73 14.97 16.64
N ALA A 334 -5.89 15.61 16.56
CA ALA A 334 -6.74 15.88 17.71
C ALA A 334 -7.60 14.69 18.16
N PHE A 335 -7.69 13.65 17.35
CA PHE A 335 -8.56 12.50 17.58
C PHE A 335 -7.98 11.51 18.61
N GLY A 336 -6.69 11.42 18.78
CA GLY A 336 -5.99 10.43 19.61
C GLY A 336 -5.48 10.99 20.97
#